data_7b46a8516eb7db91236971299ac2a325
#
_entry.id   7b46a8516eb7db91236971299ac2a325
#
_cell.length_a   1.000
_cell.length_b   1.000
_cell.length_c   1.000
_cell.angle_alpha   90.00
_cell.angle_beta   90.00
_cell.angle_gamma   90.00
#
_symmetry.space_group_name_H-M   'P 1'
#
loop_
_entity.id
_entity.type
_entity.pdbx_description
1 polymer ?
#
loop_
_entity_poly.entity_id
_entity_poly.type
_entity_poly.pdbx_seq_one_letter_code
_entity_poly.pdbx_strand_id
1 'polypeptide(L)'
;MRQIQRTKTTIHSGILTSAGTALAANPARMSYKIQNLDTDPLFVKEGASASATDFTYVLSAGSALDNGTGGSYDSPSDQVYTGIITVAGTTPRLMAIERTEN
;
A
#
# COMPACT_ATOMS: atom_id res chain seq x y z
N MET A 1 -14.59 36.23 5.32
CA MET A 1 -13.41 35.65 4.67
C MET A 1 -13.38 34.15 4.91
N ARG A 2 -13.11 33.42 3.88
CA ARG A 2 -12.98 32.00 4.02
C ARG A 2 -11.56 31.64 4.45
N GLN A 3 -11.46 30.88 5.50
CA GLN A 3 -10.19 30.42 5.98
C GLN A 3 -9.90 29.04 5.36
N ILE A 4 -8.74 28.90 4.77
CA ILE A 4 -8.31 27.61 4.27
C ILE A 4 -7.76 26.83 5.44
N GLN A 5 -8.43 25.75 5.77
CA GLN A 5 -7.97 24.87 6.78
C GLN A 5 -6.99 23.86 6.17
N ARG A 6 -5.79 23.87 6.70
CA ARG A 6 -4.79 22.90 6.26
C ARG A 6 -4.65 21.84 7.32
N THR A 7 -5.03 20.63 6.96
CA THR A 7 -4.79 19.49 7.81
C THR A 7 -3.32 19.12 7.71
N LYS A 8 -2.66 19.05 8.84
CA LYS A 8 -1.29 18.54 8.84
C LYS A 8 -1.33 17.06 8.53
N THR A 9 -0.50 16.65 7.59
CA THR A 9 -0.39 15.24 7.22
C THR A 9 1.04 14.78 7.41
N THR A 10 1.16 13.53 7.82
CA THR A 10 2.45 12.85 7.87
C THR A 10 2.45 11.79 6.79
N ILE A 11 3.54 11.73 6.04
CA ILE A 11 3.72 10.73 5.00
C ILE A 11 4.77 9.74 5.47
N HIS A 12 4.38 8.48 5.55
CA HIS A 12 5.29 7.39 5.85
C HIS A 12 5.47 6.58 4.59
N SER A 13 6.72 6.34 4.22
CA SER A 13 7.01 5.52 3.06
C SER A 13 8.20 4.63 3.35
N GLY A 14 8.23 3.47 2.72
CA GLY A 14 9.33 2.56 2.90
C GLY A 14 9.24 1.39 1.96
N ILE A 15 10.41 0.88 1.59
CA ILE A 15 10.50 -0.33 0.78
C ILE A 15 10.43 -1.54 1.71
N LEU A 16 9.55 -2.47 1.37
CA LEU A 16 9.39 -3.73 2.09
C LEU A 16 9.82 -4.87 1.16
N THR A 17 10.51 -5.84 1.73
CA THR A 17 11.10 -6.94 0.96
C THR A 17 10.65 -8.30 1.45
N SER A 18 9.60 -8.37 2.26
CA SER A 18 9.10 -9.66 2.75
C SER A 18 7.58 -9.66 2.77
N ALA A 19 7.00 -10.84 2.72
CA ALA A 19 5.56 -11.01 2.89
C ALA A 19 5.16 -10.68 4.33
N GLY A 20 3.90 -10.36 4.52
CA GLY A 20 3.36 -10.04 5.83
C GLY A 20 2.73 -8.66 5.85
N THR A 21 2.86 -7.97 6.97
CA THR A 21 2.23 -6.66 7.14
C THR A 21 2.94 -5.59 6.32
N ALA A 22 2.21 -4.99 5.39
CA ALA A 22 2.71 -3.82 4.66
C ALA A 22 2.42 -2.54 5.44
N LEU A 23 1.21 -2.42 5.97
CA LEU A 23 0.81 -1.27 6.78
C LEU A 23 -0.01 -1.78 7.96
N ALA A 24 0.37 -1.41 9.16
CA ALA A 24 -0.41 -1.73 10.36
C ALA A 24 -1.72 -0.95 10.34
N ALA A 25 -2.72 -1.46 11.04
CA ALA A 25 -3.99 -0.75 11.19
C ALA A 25 -3.74 0.63 11.79
N ASN A 26 -4.38 1.66 11.20
CA ASN A 26 -4.18 3.02 11.66
C ASN A 26 -5.45 3.83 11.42
N PRO A 27 -6.22 4.14 12.46
CA PRO A 27 -7.46 4.89 12.30
C PRO A 27 -7.25 6.33 11.83
N ALA A 28 -6.03 6.85 11.92
CA ALA A 28 -5.70 8.19 11.42
C ALA A 28 -5.31 8.18 9.94
N ARG A 29 -5.35 7.05 9.28
CA ARG A 29 -4.97 6.97 7.85
C ARG A 29 -5.94 7.75 6.99
N MET A 30 -5.39 8.62 6.15
CA MET A 30 -6.14 9.39 5.18
C MET A 30 -6.07 8.77 3.79
N SER A 31 -4.96 8.14 3.46
CA SER A 31 -4.77 7.47 2.18
C SER A 31 -3.58 6.53 2.26
N TYR A 32 -3.54 5.58 1.34
CA TYR A 32 -2.37 4.74 1.18
C TYR A 32 -2.16 4.39 -0.29
N LYS A 33 -0.94 4.03 -0.59
CA LYS A 33 -0.55 3.57 -1.92
C LYS A 33 0.42 2.41 -1.76
N ILE A 34 0.22 1.38 -2.57
CA ILE A 34 1.15 0.26 -2.67
C ILE A 34 1.63 0.19 -4.11
N GLN A 35 2.92 0.09 -4.30
CA GLN A 35 3.50 -0.13 -5.63
C GLN A 35 4.34 -1.39 -5.62
N ASN A 36 4.11 -2.26 -6.59
CA ASN A 36 4.92 -3.45 -6.77
C ASN A 36 6.23 -3.06 -7.44
N LEU A 37 7.35 -3.38 -6.80
CA LEU A 37 8.68 -3.11 -7.32
C LEU A 37 9.38 -4.37 -7.80
N ASP A 38 8.71 -5.50 -7.76
CA ASP A 38 9.27 -6.80 -8.09
C ASP A 38 8.89 -7.20 -9.52
N THR A 39 9.55 -8.23 -10.00
CA THR A 39 9.27 -8.85 -11.30
C THR A 39 8.27 -9.99 -11.20
N ASP A 40 7.69 -10.21 -10.03
CA ASP A 40 6.60 -11.16 -9.79
C ASP A 40 5.36 -10.43 -9.33
N PRO A 41 4.15 -10.99 -9.53
CA PRO A 41 2.93 -10.34 -9.05
C PRO A 41 2.93 -10.20 -7.53
N LEU A 42 2.28 -9.15 -7.04
CA LEU A 42 2.11 -8.89 -5.62
C LEU A 42 0.64 -8.99 -5.27
N PHE A 43 0.32 -9.86 -4.32
CA PHE A 43 -1.05 -10.03 -3.82
C PHE A 43 -1.21 -9.17 -2.58
N VAL A 44 -2.21 -8.30 -2.58
CA VAL A 44 -2.45 -7.37 -1.47
C VAL A 44 -3.83 -7.62 -0.90
N LYS A 45 -3.90 -7.67 0.42
CA LYS A 45 -5.17 -7.86 1.12
C LYS A 45 -5.40 -6.71 2.08
N GLU A 46 -6.58 -6.12 2.00
CA GLU A 46 -7.08 -5.24 3.05
C GLU A 46 -7.63 -6.12 4.15
N GLY A 47 -6.72 -6.61 5.00
CA GLY A 47 -6.98 -7.58 6.03
C GLY A 47 -5.72 -8.37 6.34
N ALA A 48 -5.82 -9.28 7.30
CA ALA A 48 -4.70 -10.11 7.71
C ALA A 48 -4.51 -11.30 6.76
N SER A 49 -3.26 -11.77 6.66
CA SER A 49 -2.92 -13.04 6.04
C SER A 49 -3.19 -13.10 4.53
N ALA A 50 -2.64 -12.14 3.78
CA ALA A 50 -2.69 -12.18 2.32
C ALA A 50 -2.03 -13.45 1.79
N SER A 51 -2.59 -14.01 0.72
CA SER A 51 -1.99 -15.16 0.02
C SER A 51 -2.36 -15.08 -1.46
N ALA A 52 -1.79 -15.96 -2.26
CA ALA A 52 -2.11 -16.04 -3.69
C ALA A 52 -3.55 -16.49 -3.95
N THR A 53 -4.25 -16.96 -2.93
CA THR A 53 -5.65 -17.40 -3.03
C THR A 53 -6.58 -16.57 -2.15
N ASP A 54 -6.06 -15.60 -1.38
CA ASP A 54 -6.86 -14.76 -0.49
C ASP A 54 -6.27 -13.36 -0.50
N PHE A 55 -6.80 -12.51 -1.36
CA PHE A 55 -6.31 -11.14 -1.53
C PHE A 55 -7.45 -10.23 -1.98
N THR A 56 -7.27 -8.93 -1.76
CA THR A 56 -8.24 -7.93 -2.22
C THR A 56 -7.95 -7.52 -3.66
N TYR A 57 -6.67 -7.36 -4.00
CA TYR A 57 -6.26 -7.05 -5.37
C TYR A 57 -4.84 -7.58 -5.61
N VAL A 58 -4.50 -7.71 -6.88
CA VAL A 58 -3.16 -8.14 -7.29
C VAL A 58 -2.54 -7.03 -8.13
N LEU A 59 -1.27 -6.76 -7.86
CA LEU A 59 -0.50 -5.78 -8.62
C LEU A 59 0.41 -6.52 -9.59
N SER A 60 0.39 -6.10 -10.85
CA SER A 60 1.15 -6.76 -11.90
C SER A 60 2.65 -6.64 -11.67
N ALA A 61 3.37 -7.63 -12.20
CA ALA A 61 4.83 -7.64 -12.13
C ALA A 61 5.44 -6.50 -12.93
N GLY A 62 6.56 -5.97 -12.45
CA GLY A 62 7.35 -5.03 -13.22
C GLY A 62 8.21 -5.74 -14.25
N SER A 63 8.70 -5.00 -15.24
CA SER A 63 9.59 -5.55 -16.26
C SER A 63 11.02 -5.74 -15.73
N ALA A 64 11.38 -5.03 -14.69
CA ALA A 64 12.64 -5.19 -13.96
C ALA A 64 12.47 -4.65 -12.56
N LEU A 65 13.36 -5.05 -11.65
CA LEU A 65 13.31 -4.57 -10.27
C LEU A 65 13.41 -3.06 -10.21
N ASP A 66 12.57 -2.46 -9.42
CA ASP A 66 12.63 -1.04 -9.05
C ASP A 66 12.57 -0.08 -10.24
N ASN A 67 12.06 -0.51 -11.39
CA ASN A 67 12.02 0.39 -12.56
C ASN A 67 10.68 1.11 -12.72
N GLY A 68 9.76 0.92 -11.79
CA GLY A 68 8.49 1.64 -11.79
C GLY A 68 7.43 1.08 -12.73
N THR A 69 7.69 -0.04 -13.42
CA THR A 69 6.71 -0.61 -14.36
C THR A 69 5.73 -1.57 -13.71
N GLY A 70 5.94 -1.94 -12.44
CA GLY A 70 4.98 -2.78 -11.72
C GLY A 70 3.70 -2.04 -11.41
N GLY A 71 2.64 -2.81 -11.15
CA GLY A 71 1.34 -2.24 -10.84
C GLY A 71 1.33 -1.48 -9.51
N SER A 72 0.38 -0.58 -9.38
CA SER A 72 0.21 0.19 -8.16
C SER A 72 -1.28 0.38 -7.86
N TYR A 73 -1.57 0.66 -6.59
CA TYR A 73 -2.92 0.95 -6.15
C TYR A 73 -2.90 2.16 -5.22
N ASP A 74 -3.75 3.13 -5.54
CA ASP A 74 -4.01 4.29 -4.69
C ASP A 74 -5.39 4.16 -4.08
N SER A 75 -5.48 4.33 -2.76
CA SER A 75 -6.78 4.26 -2.10
C SER A 75 -7.69 5.40 -2.56
N PRO A 76 -9.01 5.14 -2.67
CA PRO A 76 -9.95 6.23 -2.96
C PRO A 76 -9.92 7.27 -1.84
N SER A 77 -10.17 8.53 -2.21
CA SER A 77 -10.14 9.62 -1.24
C SER A 77 -11.36 9.63 -0.32
N ASP A 78 -12.44 8.96 -0.73
CA ASP A 78 -13.70 8.94 0.01
C ASP A 78 -13.94 7.66 0.80
N GLN A 79 -13.12 6.63 0.61
CA GLN A 79 -13.29 5.34 1.29
C GLN A 79 -11.93 4.72 1.56
N VAL A 80 -11.19 5.26 2.51
CA VAL A 80 -9.91 4.68 2.84
C VAL A 80 -10.08 3.54 3.85
N TYR A 81 -9.41 2.43 3.56
CA TYR A 81 -9.36 1.31 4.49
C TYR A 81 -8.32 1.61 5.58
N THR A 82 -8.72 1.56 6.84
CA THR A 82 -7.84 1.91 7.97
C THR A 82 -7.33 0.70 8.75
N GLY A 83 -7.71 -0.50 8.36
CA GLY A 83 -7.24 -1.72 9.00
C GLY A 83 -5.86 -2.13 8.53
N ILE A 84 -5.44 -3.31 8.97
CA ILE A 84 -4.15 -3.87 8.57
C ILE A 84 -4.16 -4.22 7.09
N ILE A 85 -3.05 -3.96 6.41
CA ILE A 85 -2.85 -4.33 5.01
C ILE A 85 -1.68 -5.29 4.94
N THR A 86 -1.89 -6.45 4.32
CA THR A 86 -0.89 -7.49 4.20
C THR A 86 -0.61 -7.81 2.75
N VAL A 87 0.56 -8.37 2.49
CA VAL A 87 1.02 -8.68 1.13
C VAL A 87 1.63 -10.08 1.09
N ALA A 88 1.57 -10.67 -0.09
CA ALA A 88 2.17 -11.97 -0.36
C ALA A 88 2.73 -11.98 -1.78
N GLY A 89 3.75 -12.78 -2.01
CA GLY A 89 4.40 -12.94 -3.30
C GLY A 89 5.57 -13.89 -3.17
N THR A 90 6.23 -14.19 -4.28
CA THR A 90 7.36 -15.15 -4.27
C THR A 90 8.54 -14.54 -3.52
N THR A 91 8.99 -13.37 -3.93
CA THR A 91 10.03 -12.60 -3.23
C THR A 91 9.58 -11.16 -3.26
N PRO A 92 8.58 -10.81 -2.40
CA PRO A 92 7.92 -9.52 -2.57
C PRO A 92 8.87 -8.35 -2.34
N ARG A 93 8.71 -7.34 -3.18
CA ARG A 93 9.41 -6.07 -3.03
C ARG A 93 8.44 -4.98 -3.44
N LEU A 94 8.17 -4.07 -2.53
CA LEU A 94 7.11 -3.09 -2.73
C LEU A 94 7.44 -1.80 -2.00
N MET A 95 6.83 -0.72 -2.47
CA MET A 95 6.79 0.54 -1.75
C MET A 95 5.42 0.68 -1.12
N ALA A 96 5.37 0.91 0.17
CA ALA A 96 4.14 1.21 0.88
C ALA A 96 4.18 2.65 1.37
N ILE A 97 3.15 3.41 1.04
CA ILE A 97 3.06 4.82 1.40
C ILE A 97 1.75 5.03 2.14
N GLU A 98 1.81 5.72 3.26
CA GLU A 98 0.64 6.03 4.06
C GLU A 98 0.66 7.51 4.42
N ARG A 99 -0.48 8.16 4.27
CA ARG A 99 -0.66 9.53 4.76
C ARG A 99 -1.63 9.52 5.91
N THR A 100 -1.25 10.17 6.97
CA THR A 100 -2.05 10.21 8.19
C THR A 100 -2.33 11.65 8.58
N GLU A 101 -3.45 11.84 9.26
CA GLU A 101 -3.82 13.13 9.81
C GLU A 101 -3.13 13.30 11.17
N ASN A 102 -2.55 14.47 11.38
CA ASN A 102 -1.93 14.82 12.65
C ASN A 102 -2.89 15.61 13.51
#